data_98ad01ab7441bfdc9ca2152ea1f39d90
#
_entry.id   98ad01ab7441bfdc9ca2152ea1f39d90
#
_cell.length_a   1.000
_cell.length_b   1.000
_cell.length_c   1.000
_cell.angle_alpha   90.00
_cell.angle_beta   90.00
_cell.angle_gamma   90.00
#
_symmetry.space_group_name_H-M   'P 1'
#
loop_
_entity.id
_entity.type
_entity.pdbx_description
1 polymer ?
#
loop_
_entity_poly.entity_id
_entity_poly.type
_entity_poly.pdbx_seq_one_letter_code
_entity_poly.pdbx_strand_id
1 'polypeptide(L)'
;MILEQFFNYYFQSIDGDTLKKYRELLPGATDLAAAYADLFSRSDEEAIAFLLDFHDLTARLRQEKPEQAILFNVHNNICFPFFMEYIWKVISKEERLKIKEASGKEDIIEITARLQEDLALRNWFRQEIGSSLSQQDLFILNEIIALQNFSSGGEYSFLKYVYPLVQRMQGRVLDAGCGAGFATLVMSQFLTVHSVDACKARLERAMALSSMMKKGEKKTFPRVIKLIEEELGTMAVQCEFPSAEDLLAGTSREVTFTEGSIDSLPYKESYFDSINCLDVLEHTYSPEEIIKEFARVLKPGGRVFITAPTRYGEVEQRIWESIEGTIFPAMLHMHHFDPQSLTGMFKRNGFKEVEVVPFDFMSWEEFLEIAEKSPARELVEELRAHPFEQVALQLFAVYEKR
;
A
#
# COMPACT_ATOMS: atom_id res chain seq x y z
N MET A 1 -26.42 0.43 -4.90
CA MET A 1 -27.31 1.24 -4.04
C MET A 1 -26.53 2.05 -3.01
N ILE A 2 -25.66 1.45 -2.19
CA ILE A 2 -24.87 2.21 -1.19
C ILE A 2 -23.86 3.14 -1.89
N LEU A 3 -23.13 2.67 -2.88
CA LEU A 3 -22.23 3.50 -3.66
C LEU A 3 -22.95 4.65 -4.35
N GLU A 4 -24.12 4.39 -4.90
CA GLU A 4 -24.97 5.40 -5.51
C GLU A 4 -25.44 6.45 -4.50
N GLN A 5 -25.87 6.02 -3.31
CA GLN A 5 -26.25 6.92 -2.22
C GLN A 5 -25.06 7.74 -1.75
N PHE A 6 -23.90 7.11 -1.63
CA PHE A 6 -22.65 7.78 -1.28
C PHE A 6 -22.29 8.86 -2.30
N PHE A 7 -22.29 8.56 -3.59
CA PHE A 7 -22.05 9.56 -4.62
C PHE A 7 -23.09 10.67 -4.62
N ASN A 8 -24.36 10.34 -4.44
CA ASN A 8 -25.40 11.37 -4.37
C ASN A 8 -25.24 12.28 -3.14
N TYR A 9 -24.76 11.75 -2.04
CA TYR A 9 -24.57 12.51 -0.81
C TYR A 9 -23.33 13.42 -0.90
N TYR A 10 -22.18 12.85 -1.27
CA TYR A 10 -20.91 13.59 -1.29
C TYR A 10 -20.69 14.40 -2.55
N PHE A 11 -21.27 14.00 -3.66
CA PHE A 11 -20.95 14.52 -4.98
C PHE A 11 -22.19 15.11 -5.67
N GLN A 12 -23.05 15.80 -4.91
CA GLN A 12 -24.18 16.53 -5.48
C GLN A 12 -23.77 17.56 -6.55
N SER A 13 -22.53 18.01 -6.51
CA SER A 13 -21.95 18.89 -7.52
C SER A 13 -21.39 18.16 -8.76
N ILE A 14 -21.29 16.82 -8.71
CA ILE A 14 -20.86 16.03 -9.88
C ILE A 14 -22.00 15.99 -10.87
N ASP A 15 -21.68 16.31 -12.14
CA ASP A 15 -22.68 16.20 -13.21
C ASP A 15 -23.14 14.73 -13.44
N GLY A 16 -24.37 14.61 -13.96
CA GLY A 16 -25.01 13.31 -14.12
C GLY A 16 -24.29 12.36 -15.07
N ASP A 17 -23.53 12.85 -16.07
CA ASP A 17 -22.79 12.03 -16.99
C ASP A 17 -21.56 11.42 -16.32
N THR A 18 -20.87 12.18 -15.50
CA THR A 18 -19.75 11.69 -14.70
C THR A 18 -20.22 10.64 -13.69
N LEU A 19 -21.30 10.91 -12.96
CA LEU A 19 -21.90 9.96 -12.03
C LEU A 19 -22.33 8.67 -12.73
N LYS A 20 -22.90 8.77 -13.93
CA LYS A 20 -23.27 7.62 -14.74
C LYS A 20 -22.06 6.76 -15.11
N LYS A 21 -20.93 7.36 -15.52
CA LYS A 21 -19.69 6.63 -15.81
C LYS A 21 -19.16 5.87 -14.60
N TYR A 22 -19.20 6.47 -13.40
CA TYR A 22 -18.84 5.75 -12.16
C TYR A 22 -19.74 4.54 -11.92
N ARG A 23 -21.06 4.68 -12.15
CA ARG A 23 -22.02 3.58 -12.01
C ARG A 23 -21.79 2.46 -13.02
N GLU A 24 -21.40 2.79 -14.24
CA GLU A 24 -21.06 1.81 -15.27
C GLU A 24 -19.81 0.99 -14.93
N LEU A 25 -18.85 1.60 -14.27
CA LEU A 25 -17.63 0.92 -13.80
C LEU A 25 -17.87 0.00 -12.60
N LEU A 26 -18.89 0.30 -11.80
CA LEU A 26 -19.22 -0.45 -10.58
C LEU A 26 -20.66 -1.02 -10.65
N PRO A 27 -20.96 -1.91 -11.60
CA PRO A 27 -22.31 -2.37 -11.85
C PRO A 27 -22.87 -3.23 -10.72
N GLY A 28 -24.04 -2.85 -10.23
CA GLY A 28 -24.97 -3.79 -9.61
C GLY A 28 -24.71 -4.22 -8.18
N ALA A 29 -23.76 -3.63 -7.47
CA ALA A 29 -23.51 -3.98 -6.09
C ALA A 29 -24.59 -3.38 -5.17
N THR A 30 -25.31 -4.26 -4.52
CA THR A 30 -26.25 -3.90 -3.44
C THR A 30 -25.53 -3.58 -2.14
N ASP A 31 -24.23 -3.94 -2.08
CA ASP A 31 -23.37 -3.71 -0.93
C ASP A 31 -21.92 -3.65 -1.43
N LEU A 32 -21.16 -2.67 -0.96
CA LEU A 32 -19.81 -2.38 -1.44
C LEU A 32 -18.82 -3.50 -1.11
N ALA A 33 -18.93 -4.15 0.04
CA ALA A 33 -18.05 -5.26 0.38
C ALA A 33 -18.33 -6.50 -0.48
N ALA A 34 -19.59 -6.73 -0.85
CA ALA A 34 -19.94 -7.79 -1.78
C ALA A 34 -19.47 -7.47 -3.20
N ALA A 35 -19.56 -6.21 -3.63
CA ALA A 35 -19.00 -5.75 -4.91
C ALA A 35 -17.48 -5.91 -4.95
N TYR A 36 -16.82 -5.57 -3.85
CA TYR A 36 -15.40 -5.76 -3.69
C TYR A 36 -15.01 -7.24 -3.75
N ALA A 37 -15.72 -8.09 -3.00
CA ALA A 37 -15.52 -9.54 -3.04
C ALA A 37 -15.79 -10.12 -4.44
N ASP A 38 -16.80 -9.62 -5.15
CA ASP A 38 -17.09 -10.01 -6.53
C ASP A 38 -15.97 -9.57 -7.49
N LEU A 39 -15.45 -8.36 -7.34
CA LEU A 39 -14.32 -7.87 -8.14
C LEU A 39 -13.08 -8.75 -7.95
N PHE A 40 -12.80 -9.22 -6.73
CA PHE A 40 -11.69 -10.14 -6.44
C PHE A 40 -11.97 -11.60 -6.81
N SER A 41 -13.24 -11.98 -6.92
CA SER A 41 -13.63 -13.31 -7.38
C SER A 41 -13.64 -13.44 -8.90
N ARG A 42 -13.62 -12.31 -9.63
CA ARG A 42 -13.46 -12.30 -11.08
C ARG A 42 -12.06 -12.74 -11.47
N SER A 43 -11.88 -13.09 -12.73
CA SER A 43 -10.53 -13.31 -13.22
C SER A 43 -9.69 -12.07 -12.98
N ASP A 44 -8.45 -12.27 -12.56
CA ASP A 44 -7.53 -11.17 -12.24
C ASP A 44 -7.34 -10.22 -13.43
N GLU A 45 -7.45 -10.72 -14.66
CA GLU A 45 -7.41 -9.93 -15.89
C GLU A 45 -8.57 -8.93 -15.95
N GLU A 46 -9.77 -9.33 -15.57
CA GLU A 46 -10.94 -8.44 -15.51
C GLU A 46 -10.81 -7.41 -14.38
N ALA A 47 -10.29 -7.80 -13.24
CA ALA A 47 -10.04 -6.89 -12.12
C ALA A 47 -8.97 -5.85 -12.49
N ILE A 48 -7.87 -6.26 -13.09
CA ILE A 48 -6.82 -5.36 -13.59
C ILE A 48 -7.36 -4.43 -14.66
N ALA A 49 -8.11 -4.93 -15.63
CA ALA A 49 -8.73 -4.10 -16.68
C ALA A 49 -9.66 -3.05 -16.07
N PHE A 50 -10.49 -3.43 -15.11
CA PHE A 50 -11.37 -2.50 -14.39
C PHE A 50 -10.58 -1.39 -13.69
N LEU A 51 -9.53 -1.73 -12.95
CA LEU A 51 -8.72 -0.76 -12.22
C LEU A 51 -8.02 0.23 -13.16
N LEU A 52 -7.54 -0.25 -14.31
CA LEU A 52 -6.95 0.61 -15.33
C LEU A 52 -7.99 1.53 -15.99
N ASP A 53 -9.19 1.04 -16.28
CA ASP A 53 -10.29 1.87 -16.82
C ASP A 53 -10.70 2.94 -15.81
N PHE A 54 -10.69 2.61 -14.53
CA PHE A 54 -10.98 3.55 -13.46
C PHE A 54 -9.87 4.60 -13.33
N HIS A 55 -8.61 4.20 -13.41
CA HIS A 55 -7.47 5.13 -13.42
C HIS A 55 -7.57 6.10 -14.61
N ASP A 56 -7.78 5.61 -15.82
CA ASP A 56 -7.92 6.46 -17.01
C ASP A 56 -9.09 7.43 -16.89
N LEU A 57 -10.21 7.00 -16.31
CA LEU A 57 -11.34 7.88 -16.06
C LEU A 57 -10.98 9.00 -15.08
N THR A 58 -10.38 8.66 -13.94
CA THR A 58 -10.02 9.65 -12.91
C THR A 58 -8.96 10.63 -13.43
N ALA A 59 -7.96 10.15 -14.15
CA ALA A 59 -6.92 11.00 -14.77
C ALA A 59 -7.52 12.01 -15.75
N ARG A 60 -8.42 11.56 -16.63
CA ARG A 60 -9.13 12.43 -17.56
C ARG A 60 -10.00 13.46 -16.84
N LEU A 61 -10.74 13.06 -15.81
CA LEU A 61 -11.60 13.97 -15.06
C LEU A 61 -10.81 15.04 -14.32
N ARG A 62 -9.61 14.71 -13.81
CA ARG A 62 -8.69 15.68 -13.22
C ARG A 62 -8.21 16.72 -14.23
N GLN A 63 -8.01 16.33 -15.49
CA GLN A 63 -7.61 17.26 -16.55
C GLN A 63 -8.77 18.15 -17.01
N GLU A 64 -9.96 17.56 -17.20
CA GLU A 64 -11.14 18.26 -17.71
C GLU A 64 -11.80 19.17 -16.67
N LYS A 65 -11.69 18.83 -15.38
CA LYS A 65 -12.36 19.50 -14.25
C LYS A 65 -11.45 19.61 -13.02
N PRO A 66 -10.34 20.36 -13.12
CA PRO A 66 -9.34 20.45 -12.04
C PRO A 66 -9.92 20.97 -10.73
N GLU A 67 -10.95 21.82 -10.78
CA GLU A 67 -11.67 22.34 -9.62
C GLU A 67 -12.42 21.26 -8.83
N GLN A 68 -12.68 20.13 -9.46
CA GLN A 68 -13.35 18.97 -8.86
C GLN A 68 -12.35 17.83 -8.55
N ALA A 69 -11.05 18.09 -8.64
CA ALA A 69 -10.02 17.05 -8.46
C ALA A 69 -10.17 16.24 -7.16
N ILE A 70 -10.61 16.88 -6.08
CA ILE A 70 -10.91 16.22 -4.80
C ILE A 70 -12.03 15.21 -4.94
N LEU A 71 -13.06 15.51 -5.76
CA LEU A 71 -14.21 14.64 -5.99
C LEU A 71 -13.84 13.37 -6.76
N PHE A 72 -12.69 13.39 -7.45
CA PHE A 72 -12.19 12.26 -8.23
C PHE A 72 -11.05 11.51 -7.54
N ASN A 73 -10.83 11.79 -6.27
CA ASN A 73 -9.88 11.03 -5.47
C ASN A 73 -10.41 9.60 -5.26
N VAL A 74 -9.71 8.64 -5.86
CA VAL A 74 -10.06 7.19 -5.76
C VAL A 74 -10.16 6.75 -4.30
N HIS A 75 -9.27 7.26 -3.47
CA HIS A 75 -9.19 6.95 -2.06
C HIS A 75 -10.50 7.28 -1.35
N ASN A 76 -10.95 8.54 -1.46
CA ASN A 76 -12.15 8.99 -0.77
C ASN A 76 -13.44 8.44 -1.40
N ASN A 77 -13.45 8.25 -2.70
CA ASN A 77 -14.69 7.97 -3.42
C ASN A 77 -15.02 6.49 -3.52
N ILE A 78 -14.02 5.64 -3.42
CA ILE A 78 -14.21 4.20 -3.53
C ILE A 78 -13.67 3.47 -2.32
N CYS A 79 -12.39 3.63 -2.02
CA CYS A 79 -11.75 2.83 -0.99
C CYS A 79 -12.32 3.11 0.40
N PHE A 80 -12.56 4.38 0.74
CA PHE A 80 -13.07 4.73 2.05
C PHE A 80 -14.50 4.22 2.32
N PRO A 81 -15.46 4.31 1.40
CA PRO A 81 -16.76 3.66 1.56
C PRO A 81 -16.67 2.15 1.72
N PHE A 82 -15.85 1.46 0.94
CA PHE A 82 -15.61 0.03 1.08
C PHE A 82 -15.03 -0.32 2.46
N PHE A 83 -14.05 0.47 2.90
CA PHE A 83 -13.43 0.35 4.19
C PHE A 83 -14.45 0.49 5.33
N MET A 84 -15.24 1.55 5.31
CA MET A 84 -16.25 1.81 6.32
C MET A 84 -17.35 0.75 6.34
N GLU A 85 -17.78 0.28 5.18
CA GLU A 85 -18.77 -0.79 5.10
C GLU A 85 -18.22 -2.12 5.62
N TYR A 86 -16.98 -2.44 5.32
CA TYR A 86 -16.34 -3.63 5.85
C TYR A 86 -16.22 -3.55 7.38
N ILE A 87 -15.70 -2.45 7.91
CA ILE A 87 -15.63 -2.24 9.37
C ILE A 87 -17.00 -2.40 9.98
N TRP A 88 -18.03 -1.77 9.40
CA TRP A 88 -19.40 -1.82 9.92
C TRP A 88 -19.94 -3.26 10.02
N LYS A 89 -19.50 -4.15 9.16
CA LYS A 89 -19.91 -5.57 9.20
C LYS A 89 -19.19 -6.36 10.29
N VAL A 90 -17.92 -6.13 10.49
CA VAL A 90 -17.07 -6.95 11.36
C VAL A 90 -17.10 -6.52 12.82
N ILE A 91 -17.34 -5.23 13.11
CA ILE A 91 -17.40 -4.74 14.48
C ILE A 91 -18.69 -5.17 15.20
N SER A 92 -18.61 -5.20 16.52
CA SER A 92 -19.71 -5.55 17.39
C SER A 92 -20.88 -4.53 17.36
N LYS A 93 -22.05 -4.94 17.83
CA LYS A 93 -23.17 -4.03 17.98
C LYS A 93 -22.87 -2.88 18.96
N GLU A 94 -22.09 -3.16 20.00
CA GLU A 94 -21.68 -2.16 20.99
C GLU A 94 -20.78 -1.09 20.37
N GLU A 95 -19.80 -1.51 19.58
CA GLU A 95 -18.91 -0.58 18.86
C GLU A 95 -19.66 0.28 17.85
N ARG A 96 -20.64 -0.29 17.12
CA ARG A 96 -21.52 0.49 16.23
C ARG A 96 -22.27 1.57 17.00
N LEU A 97 -22.76 1.27 18.21
CA LEU A 97 -23.44 2.26 19.06
C LEU A 97 -22.48 3.37 19.49
N LYS A 98 -21.26 3.03 19.92
CA LYS A 98 -20.23 4.02 20.25
C LYS A 98 -19.91 4.96 19.08
N ILE A 99 -19.82 4.41 17.86
CA ILE A 99 -19.57 5.21 16.65
C ILE A 99 -20.75 6.16 16.37
N LYS A 100 -21.98 5.68 16.49
CA LYS A 100 -23.18 6.51 16.33
C LYS A 100 -23.23 7.64 17.35
N GLU A 101 -22.96 7.35 18.60
CA GLU A 101 -22.91 8.33 19.68
C GLU A 101 -21.80 9.36 19.44
N ALA A 102 -20.58 8.93 19.12
CA ALA A 102 -19.46 9.81 18.88
C ALA A 102 -19.63 10.70 17.65
N SER A 103 -20.20 10.16 16.57
CA SER A 103 -20.46 10.91 15.34
C SER A 103 -21.70 11.79 15.39
N GLY A 104 -22.65 11.46 16.28
CA GLY A 104 -23.98 12.07 16.32
C GLY A 104 -24.84 11.74 15.09
N LYS A 105 -24.53 10.61 14.41
CA LYS A 105 -25.17 10.17 13.17
C LYS A 105 -25.67 8.72 13.30
N GLU A 106 -26.78 8.42 12.62
CA GLU A 106 -27.39 7.09 12.63
C GLU A 106 -27.03 6.24 11.40
N ASP A 107 -26.88 6.89 10.26
CA ASP A 107 -26.62 6.25 8.99
C ASP A 107 -25.10 6.16 8.71
N ILE A 108 -24.66 5.03 8.15
CA ILE A 108 -23.23 4.79 7.88
C ILE A 108 -22.66 5.80 6.87
N ILE A 109 -23.45 6.28 5.93
CA ILE A 109 -23.01 7.25 4.93
C ILE A 109 -22.72 8.58 5.61
N GLU A 110 -23.64 9.04 6.47
CA GLU A 110 -23.47 10.26 7.25
C GLU A 110 -22.31 10.14 8.25
N ILE A 111 -22.14 8.95 8.87
CA ILE A 111 -21.00 8.65 9.74
C ILE A 111 -19.69 8.75 8.96
N THR A 112 -19.66 8.16 7.77
CA THR A 112 -18.47 8.21 6.89
C THR A 112 -18.14 9.65 6.51
N ALA A 113 -19.15 10.46 6.15
CA ALA A 113 -18.96 11.88 5.90
C ALA A 113 -18.37 12.61 7.10
N ARG A 114 -18.95 12.37 8.27
CA ARG A 114 -18.51 13.02 9.49
C ARG A 114 -17.07 12.65 9.85
N LEU A 115 -16.66 11.40 9.65
CA LEU A 115 -15.29 10.95 9.84
C LEU A 115 -14.31 11.61 8.86
N GLN A 116 -14.72 11.91 7.63
CA GLN A 116 -13.88 12.63 6.67
C GLN A 116 -13.67 14.09 7.03
N GLU A 117 -14.66 14.74 7.64
CA GLU A 117 -14.62 16.16 7.99
C GLU A 117 -13.95 16.43 9.35
N ASP A 118 -14.11 15.53 10.32
CA ASP A 118 -13.77 15.75 11.72
C ASP A 118 -12.51 14.96 12.14
N LEU A 119 -11.39 15.67 12.23
CA LEU A 119 -10.10 15.10 12.62
C LEU A 119 -10.12 14.49 14.03
N ALA A 120 -10.80 15.12 14.97
CA ALA A 120 -10.87 14.60 16.35
C ALA A 120 -11.65 13.28 16.39
N LEU A 121 -12.77 13.21 15.64
CA LEU A 121 -13.56 12.00 15.50
C LEU A 121 -12.76 10.88 14.80
N ARG A 122 -11.97 11.20 13.76
CA ARG A 122 -11.08 10.24 13.10
C ARG A 122 -10.03 9.67 14.05
N ASN A 123 -9.38 10.51 14.84
CA ASN A 123 -8.38 10.07 15.81
C ASN A 123 -9.00 9.17 16.87
N TRP A 124 -10.17 9.55 17.37
CA TRP A 124 -10.94 8.71 18.30
C TRP A 124 -11.29 7.35 17.65
N PHE A 125 -11.84 7.36 16.43
CA PHE A 125 -12.23 6.15 15.71
C PHE A 125 -11.02 5.21 15.52
N ARG A 126 -9.87 5.75 15.12
CA ARG A 126 -8.63 5.00 14.97
C ARG A 126 -8.21 4.30 16.26
N GLN A 127 -8.27 5.01 17.38
CA GLN A 127 -7.85 4.49 18.67
C GLN A 127 -8.82 3.43 19.21
N GLU A 128 -10.12 3.73 19.20
CA GLU A 128 -11.13 2.87 19.81
C GLU A 128 -11.50 1.68 18.92
N ILE A 129 -11.71 1.92 17.64
CA ILE A 129 -12.21 0.89 16.72
C ILE A 129 -11.04 0.12 16.08
N GLY A 130 -9.97 0.79 15.69
CA GLY A 130 -8.80 0.13 15.12
C GLY A 130 -8.18 -0.92 16.03
N SER A 131 -8.16 -0.65 17.35
CA SER A 131 -7.62 -1.58 18.35
C SER A 131 -8.47 -2.85 18.54
N SER A 132 -9.72 -2.84 18.12
CA SER A 132 -10.65 -3.99 18.25
C SER A 132 -10.65 -4.91 17.04
N LEU A 133 -10.04 -4.50 15.91
CA LEU A 133 -9.99 -5.28 14.69
C LEU A 133 -9.00 -6.45 14.82
N SER A 134 -9.38 -7.60 14.28
CA SER A 134 -8.48 -8.74 14.20
C SER A 134 -7.42 -8.57 13.12
N GLN A 135 -6.35 -9.35 13.18
CA GLN A 135 -5.33 -9.34 12.13
C GLN A 135 -5.92 -9.69 10.75
N GLN A 136 -6.89 -10.62 10.72
CA GLN A 136 -7.59 -10.96 9.49
C GLN A 136 -8.36 -9.77 8.90
N ASP A 137 -9.03 -8.99 9.76
CA ASP A 137 -9.74 -7.78 9.31
C ASP A 137 -8.77 -6.75 8.76
N LEU A 138 -7.62 -6.56 9.41
CA LEU A 138 -6.58 -5.65 8.94
C LEU A 138 -6.01 -6.09 7.58
N PHE A 139 -5.85 -7.39 7.33
CA PHE A 139 -5.45 -7.89 6.01
C PHE A 139 -6.48 -7.55 4.93
N ILE A 140 -7.78 -7.73 5.19
CA ILE A 140 -8.84 -7.40 4.24
C ILE A 140 -8.87 -5.88 3.99
N LEU A 141 -8.74 -5.07 5.04
CA LEU A 141 -8.66 -3.62 4.88
C LEU A 141 -7.43 -3.21 4.07
N ASN A 142 -6.31 -3.88 4.24
CA ASN A 142 -5.12 -3.68 3.44
C ASN A 142 -5.35 -4.03 1.95
N GLU A 143 -6.18 -5.03 1.65
CA GLU A 143 -6.60 -5.33 0.27
C GLU A 143 -7.40 -4.18 -0.36
N ILE A 144 -8.27 -3.54 0.42
CA ILE A 144 -9.02 -2.37 -0.05
C ILE A 144 -8.07 -1.23 -0.42
N ILE A 145 -7.02 -1.02 0.37
CA ILE A 145 -5.97 -0.01 0.06
C ILE A 145 -5.15 -0.42 -1.15
N ALA A 146 -4.82 -1.69 -1.30
CA ALA A 146 -4.08 -2.18 -2.45
C ALA A 146 -4.80 -1.91 -3.79
N LEU A 147 -6.13 -1.88 -3.79
CA LEU A 147 -6.90 -1.43 -4.96
C LEU A 147 -6.59 0.03 -5.32
N GLN A 148 -6.56 0.89 -4.33
CA GLN A 148 -6.23 2.29 -4.54
C GLN A 148 -4.80 2.44 -5.06
N ASN A 149 -3.84 1.81 -4.41
CA ASN A 149 -2.44 1.88 -4.79
C ASN A 149 -2.23 1.38 -6.22
N PHE A 150 -2.91 0.31 -6.61
CA PHE A 150 -2.89 -0.19 -7.97
C PHE A 150 -3.46 0.82 -8.97
N SER A 151 -4.62 1.39 -8.68
CA SER A 151 -5.30 2.35 -9.57
C SER A 151 -4.63 3.72 -9.64
N SER A 152 -3.90 4.12 -8.58
CA SER A 152 -3.16 5.40 -8.51
C SER A 152 -1.71 5.30 -8.96
N GLY A 153 -1.20 4.10 -9.23
CA GLY A 153 0.22 3.87 -9.52
C GLY A 153 1.11 3.77 -8.28
N GLY A 154 0.55 3.89 -7.07
CA GLY A 154 1.34 3.89 -5.82
C GLY A 154 2.16 2.62 -5.61
N GLU A 155 1.67 1.46 -6.03
CA GLU A 155 2.43 0.20 -5.96
C GLU A 155 3.65 0.18 -6.90
N TYR A 156 3.69 1.04 -7.90
CA TYR A 156 4.83 1.15 -8.82
C TYR A 156 5.96 2.01 -8.26
N SER A 157 5.68 2.85 -7.29
CA SER A 157 6.68 3.73 -6.68
C SER A 157 7.85 2.96 -6.07
N PHE A 158 7.61 1.72 -5.63
CA PHE A 158 8.66 0.84 -5.11
C PHE A 158 9.67 0.38 -6.16
N LEU A 159 9.34 0.38 -7.44
CA LEU A 159 10.25 -0.06 -8.49
C LEU A 159 11.52 0.77 -8.52
N LYS A 160 11.44 2.06 -8.18
CA LYS A 160 12.61 2.95 -8.06
C LYS A 160 13.65 2.44 -7.05
N TYR A 161 13.17 1.78 -5.99
CA TYR A 161 14.04 1.21 -4.94
C TYR A 161 14.46 -0.20 -5.26
N VAL A 162 13.57 -1.00 -5.84
CA VAL A 162 13.80 -2.43 -6.10
C VAL A 162 14.92 -2.65 -7.09
N TYR A 163 14.96 -1.89 -8.19
CA TYR A 163 15.95 -2.12 -9.23
C TYR A 163 17.40 -1.96 -8.77
N PRO A 164 17.81 -0.89 -8.07
CA PRO A 164 19.13 -0.79 -7.47
C PRO A 164 19.45 -1.91 -6.48
N LEU A 165 18.43 -2.41 -5.77
CA LEU A 165 18.58 -3.49 -4.80
C LEU A 165 18.81 -4.84 -5.46
N VAL A 166 18.15 -5.10 -6.59
CA VAL A 166 18.30 -6.36 -7.34
C VAL A 166 19.77 -6.62 -7.69
N GLN A 167 20.52 -5.59 -8.05
CA GLN A 167 21.94 -5.71 -8.36
C GLN A 167 22.81 -6.12 -7.15
N ARG A 168 22.29 -5.93 -5.94
CA ARG A 168 22.97 -6.26 -4.67
C ARG A 168 22.53 -7.62 -4.11
N MET A 169 21.43 -8.18 -4.64
CA MET A 169 20.91 -9.49 -4.28
C MET A 169 21.59 -10.58 -5.09
N GLN A 170 21.58 -11.79 -4.56
CA GLN A 170 22.17 -12.93 -5.25
C GLN A 170 21.40 -14.22 -4.96
N GLY A 171 21.56 -15.17 -5.86
CA GLY A 171 21.08 -16.54 -5.69
C GLY A 171 19.55 -16.66 -5.63
N ARG A 172 19.07 -17.35 -4.61
CA ARG A 172 17.64 -17.56 -4.35
C ARG A 172 17.13 -16.49 -3.40
N VAL A 173 16.13 -15.76 -3.82
CA VAL A 173 15.55 -14.63 -3.08
C VAL A 173 14.19 -15.01 -2.51
N LEU A 174 13.94 -14.68 -1.26
CA LEU A 174 12.60 -14.60 -0.68
C LEU A 174 12.09 -13.16 -0.86
N ASP A 175 10.92 -13.00 -1.47
CA ASP A 175 10.15 -11.76 -1.44
C ASP A 175 9.08 -11.89 -0.37
N ALA A 176 9.36 -11.33 0.80
CA ALA A 176 8.56 -11.47 2.00
C ALA A 176 7.54 -10.34 2.11
N GLY A 177 6.25 -10.66 2.00
CA GLY A 177 5.18 -9.68 1.88
C GLY A 177 5.15 -9.11 0.46
N CYS A 178 5.07 -9.97 -0.55
CA CYS A 178 5.24 -9.56 -1.95
C CYS A 178 4.10 -8.69 -2.51
N GLY A 179 3.00 -8.55 -1.79
CA GLY A 179 1.83 -7.78 -2.23
C GLY A 179 1.34 -8.21 -3.62
N ALA A 180 1.09 -7.25 -4.49
CA ALA A 180 0.68 -7.49 -5.88
C ALA A 180 1.83 -7.95 -6.81
N GLY A 181 3.05 -8.17 -6.27
CA GLY A 181 4.13 -8.84 -6.96
C GLY A 181 4.99 -7.98 -7.88
N PHE A 182 4.93 -6.66 -7.81
CA PHE A 182 5.74 -5.79 -8.68
C PHE A 182 7.24 -5.97 -8.42
N ALA A 183 7.67 -5.96 -7.15
CA ALA A 183 9.06 -6.23 -6.79
C ALA A 183 9.49 -7.62 -7.24
N THR A 184 8.63 -8.64 -7.02
CA THR A 184 8.83 -10.01 -7.51
C THR A 184 9.14 -10.04 -9.00
N LEU A 185 8.35 -9.31 -9.79
CA LEU A 185 8.50 -9.32 -11.26
C LEU A 185 9.83 -8.75 -11.70
N VAL A 186 10.26 -7.63 -11.12
CA VAL A 186 11.56 -7.03 -11.41
C VAL A 186 12.69 -7.98 -11.00
N MET A 187 12.65 -8.51 -9.78
CA MET A 187 13.67 -9.44 -9.29
C MET A 187 13.76 -10.71 -10.15
N SER A 188 12.61 -11.22 -10.62
CA SER A 188 12.54 -12.46 -11.41
C SER A 188 13.24 -12.39 -12.76
N GLN A 189 13.50 -11.20 -13.28
CA GLN A 189 14.29 -11.05 -14.51
C GLN A 189 15.74 -11.49 -14.31
N PHE A 190 16.24 -11.42 -13.09
CA PHE A 190 17.65 -11.64 -12.76
C PHE A 190 17.89 -12.82 -11.81
N LEU A 191 16.91 -13.14 -10.96
CA LEU A 191 17.04 -14.00 -9.78
C LEU A 191 15.93 -15.06 -9.74
N THR A 192 16.16 -16.17 -9.02
CA THR A 192 15.11 -17.10 -8.65
C THR A 192 14.36 -16.55 -7.43
N VAL A 193 13.07 -16.31 -7.55
CA VAL A 193 12.27 -15.62 -6.53
C VAL A 193 11.18 -16.53 -5.97
N HIS A 194 11.11 -16.57 -4.65
CA HIS A 194 10.02 -17.19 -3.90
C HIS A 194 9.24 -16.11 -3.17
N SER A 195 8.04 -15.85 -3.59
CA SER A 195 7.20 -14.79 -3.07
C SER A 195 6.19 -15.33 -2.09
N VAL A 196 6.06 -14.68 -0.95
CA VAL A 196 5.13 -15.07 0.12
C VAL A 196 4.29 -13.86 0.50
N ASP A 197 3.00 -14.03 0.57
CA ASP A 197 2.08 -13.05 1.12
C ASP A 197 0.96 -13.76 1.91
N ALA A 198 0.52 -13.15 3.01
CA ALA A 198 -0.56 -13.68 3.82
C ALA A 198 -1.93 -13.39 3.19
N CYS A 199 -2.00 -12.43 2.30
CA CYS A 199 -3.22 -12.02 1.64
C CYS A 199 -3.39 -12.74 0.30
N LYS A 200 -4.31 -13.71 0.29
CA LYS A 200 -4.59 -14.55 -0.86
C LYS A 200 -4.93 -13.73 -2.11
N ALA A 201 -5.77 -12.71 -1.97
CA ALA A 201 -6.19 -11.89 -3.11
C ALA A 201 -5.03 -11.09 -3.74
N ARG A 202 -4.09 -10.58 -2.92
CA ARG A 202 -2.86 -9.96 -3.43
C ARG A 202 -1.99 -10.96 -4.19
N LEU A 203 -1.83 -12.14 -3.62
CA LEU A 203 -1.03 -13.19 -4.21
C LEU A 203 -1.61 -13.68 -5.54
N GLU A 204 -2.94 -13.86 -5.62
CA GLU A 204 -3.64 -14.20 -6.86
C GLU A 204 -3.42 -13.12 -7.93
N ARG A 205 -3.44 -11.86 -7.55
CA ARG A 205 -3.13 -10.73 -8.46
C ARG A 205 -1.68 -10.76 -8.92
N ALA A 206 -0.73 -11.02 -8.03
CA ALA A 206 0.69 -11.18 -8.38
C ALA A 206 0.91 -12.35 -9.36
N MET A 207 0.21 -13.47 -9.15
CA MET A 207 0.24 -14.61 -10.06
C MET A 207 -0.33 -14.27 -11.42
N ALA A 208 -1.47 -13.56 -11.47
CA ALA A 208 -2.10 -13.11 -12.71
C ALA A 208 -1.18 -12.15 -13.48
N LEU A 209 -0.63 -11.15 -12.80
CA LEU A 209 0.30 -10.20 -13.39
C LEU A 209 1.53 -10.92 -13.97
N SER A 210 2.10 -11.87 -13.24
CA SER A 210 3.20 -12.73 -13.73
C SER A 210 2.80 -13.56 -14.95
N SER A 211 1.58 -14.10 -14.96
CA SER A 211 1.05 -14.87 -16.10
C SER A 211 0.85 -13.98 -17.33
N MET A 212 0.25 -12.80 -17.15
CA MET A 212 0.05 -11.83 -18.23
C MET A 212 1.37 -11.40 -18.87
N MET A 213 2.39 -11.15 -18.05
CA MET A 213 3.73 -10.83 -18.52
C MET A 213 4.32 -11.95 -19.37
N LYS A 214 4.21 -13.19 -18.93
CA LYS A 214 4.73 -14.37 -19.66
C LYS A 214 3.99 -14.61 -20.99
N LYS A 215 2.70 -14.32 -21.04
CA LYS A 215 1.88 -14.50 -22.26
C LYS A 215 1.99 -13.35 -23.27
N GLY A 216 2.58 -12.21 -22.86
CA GLY A 216 2.69 -11.02 -23.70
C GLY A 216 1.32 -10.48 -24.11
N GLU A 217 0.38 -10.37 -23.19
CA GLU A 217 -1.00 -10.00 -23.47
C GLU A 217 -1.14 -8.60 -24.07
N LYS A 218 -1.76 -8.53 -25.24
CA LYS A 218 -1.71 -7.38 -26.14
C LYS A 218 -2.60 -6.19 -25.77
N LYS A 219 -3.44 -6.28 -24.75
CA LYS A 219 -4.38 -5.19 -24.40
C LYS A 219 -4.13 -4.56 -23.03
N THR A 220 -4.11 -5.35 -21.98
CA THR A 220 -4.01 -4.86 -20.60
C THR A 220 -2.57 -4.56 -20.23
N PHE A 221 -1.68 -5.41 -20.66
CA PHE A 221 -0.27 -5.34 -20.33
C PHE A 221 0.45 -4.05 -20.81
N PRO A 222 0.26 -3.54 -22.05
CA PRO A 222 0.84 -2.26 -22.46
C PRO A 222 0.40 -1.08 -21.59
N ARG A 223 -0.79 -1.15 -21.00
CA ARG A 223 -1.30 -0.10 -20.09
C ARG A 223 -0.59 -0.15 -18.74
N VAL A 224 -0.40 -1.35 -18.17
CA VAL A 224 0.38 -1.52 -16.94
C VAL A 224 1.81 -1.02 -17.13
N ILE A 225 2.44 -1.34 -18.27
CA ILE A 225 3.77 -0.86 -18.60
C ILE A 225 3.82 0.65 -18.69
N LYS A 226 2.86 1.24 -19.38
CA LYS A 226 2.79 2.70 -19.51
C LYS A 226 2.72 3.37 -18.14
N LEU A 227 1.92 2.85 -17.21
CA LEU A 227 1.88 3.34 -15.84
C LEU A 227 3.23 3.20 -15.13
N ILE A 228 3.91 2.07 -15.29
CA ILE A 228 5.26 1.87 -14.75
C ILE A 228 6.25 2.87 -15.36
N GLU A 229 6.21 3.11 -16.66
CA GLU A 229 7.08 4.08 -17.35
C GLU A 229 6.80 5.52 -16.92
N GLU A 230 5.52 5.89 -16.76
CA GLU A 230 5.11 7.21 -16.30
C GLU A 230 5.63 7.47 -14.89
N GLU A 231 5.45 6.52 -13.97
CA GLU A 231 5.98 6.63 -12.60
C GLU A 231 7.51 6.66 -12.57
N LEU A 232 8.20 5.79 -13.31
CA LEU A 232 9.65 5.81 -13.41
C LEU A 232 10.18 7.08 -14.05
N GLY A 233 9.45 7.64 -15.03
CA GLY A 233 9.83 8.88 -15.73
C GLY A 233 9.66 10.15 -14.88
N THR A 234 8.74 10.16 -13.92
CA THR A 234 8.55 11.29 -13.00
C THR A 234 9.59 11.31 -11.87
N MET A 235 10.26 10.20 -11.65
CA MET A 235 11.30 10.09 -10.63
C MET A 235 12.65 10.47 -11.23
N ALA A 236 13.26 11.52 -10.73
CA ALA A 236 14.64 11.88 -11.03
C ALA A 236 15.58 10.83 -10.43
N VAL A 237 15.53 9.62 -10.93
CA VAL A 237 16.34 8.51 -10.46
C VAL A 237 17.70 8.57 -11.11
N GLN A 238 18.75 8.59 -10.31
CA GLN A 238 20.14 8.53 -10.77
C GLN A 238 20.58 7.13 -11.27
N CYS A 239 19.63 6.23 -11.55
CA CYS A 239 19.91 4.91 -12.08
C CYS A 239 19.31 4.76 -13.49
N GLU A 240 20.06 4.10 -14.38
CA GLU A 240 19.52 3.62 -15.64
C GLU A 240 18.53 2.49 -15.33
N PHE A 241 17.24 2.80 -15.38
CA PHE A 241 16.23 1.76 -15.40
C PHE A 241 16.20 1.13 -16.79
N PRO A 242 16.10 -0.21 -16.87
CA PRO A 242 15.76 -0.83 -18.13
C PRO A 242 14.40 -0.29 -18.59
N SER A 243 14.24 -0.13 -19.90
CA SER A 243 12.92 0.19 -20.44
C SER A 243 11.90 -0.85 -19.97
N ALA A 244 10.62 -0.48 -19.88
CA ALA A 244 9.59 -1.46 -19.57
C ALA A 244 9.62 -2.63 -20.60
N GLU A 245 9.98 -2.35 -21.84
CA GLU A 245 10.15 -3.37 -22.88
C GLU A 245 11.30 -4.33 -22.54
N ASP A 246 12.41 -3.84 -22.00
CA ASP A 246 13.53 -4.67 -21.55
C ASP A 246 13.19 -5.48 -20.29
N LEU A 247 12.44 -4.90 -19.36
CA LEU A 247 11.92 -5.63 -18.19
C LEU A 247 11.03 -6.80 -18.59
N LEU A 248 10.38 -6.71 -19.74
CA LEU A 248 9.42 -7.69 -20.25
C LEU A 248 10.04 -8.66 -21.25
N ALA A 249 11.04 -8.25 -22.00
CA ALA A 249 11.77 -9.10 -22.90
C ALA A 249 12.64 -10.14 -22.17
N GLY A 250 12.90 -9.92 -20.89
CA GLY A 250 13.63 -10.86 -20.04
C GLY A 250 12.90 -12.19 -19.92
N THR A 251 13.61 -13.28 -20.16
CA THR A 251 13.12 -14.61 -19.81
C THR A 251 13.06 -14.70 -18.29
N SER A 252 11.88 -14.51 -17.70
CA SER A 252 11.70 -14.62 -16.26
C SER A 252 12.26 -15.95 -15.76
N ARG A 253 13.11 -15.87 -14.74
CA ARG A 253 13.57 -17.06 -14.01
C ARG A 253 12.40 -17.67 -13.24
N GLU A 254 12.67 -18.76 -12.55
CA GLU A 254 11.65 -19.44 -11.75
C GLU A 254 11.08 -18.48 -10.66
N VAL A 255 9.77 -18.32 -10.66
CA VAL A 255 9.02 -17.59 -9.65
C VAL A 255 8.02 -18.54 -9.03
N THR A 256 7.99 -18.61 -7.71
CA THR A 256 6.96 -19.33 -6.96
C THR A 256 6.20 -18.35 -6.07
N PHE A 257 4.89 -18.53 -6.01
CA PHE A 257 4.01 -17.77 -5.13
C PHE A 257 3.43 -18.70 -4.08
N THR A 258 3.50 -18.30 -2.82
CA THR A 258 3.05 -19.12 -1.68
C THR A 258 2.19 -18.27 -0.75
N GLU A 259 0.95 -18.70 -0.51
CA GLU A 259 0.11 -18.13 0.53
C GLU A 259 0.65 -18.54 1.89
N GLY A 260 0.96 -17.58 2.76
CA GLY A 260 1.48 -17.86 4.09
C GLY A 260 1.95 -16.64 4.84
N SER A 261 2.09 -16.79 6.14
CA SER A 261 2.63 -15.76 7.01
C SER A 261 4.15 -15.78 6.99
N ILE A 262 4.75 -14.58 7.01
CA ILE A 262 6.22 -14.43 7.02
C ILE A 262 6.85 -14.69 8.41
N ASP A 263 6.05 -14.86 9.44
CA ASP A 263 6.47 -15.31 10.77
C ASP A 263 6.59 -16.84 10.88
N SER A 264 6.11 -17.58 9.87
CA SER A 264 6.12 -19.05 9.82
C SER A 264 6.27 -19.53 8.38
N LEU A 265 7.46 -19.37 7.83
CA LEU A 265 7.75 -19.63 6.43
C LEU A 265 7.86 -21.16 6.13
N PRO A 266 7.23 -21.67 5.07
CA PRO A 266 7.25 -23.11 4.73
C PRO A 266 8.57 -23.55 4.09
N TYR A 267 9.69 -22.97 4.50
CA TYR A 267 11.01 -23.26 3.95
C TYR A 267 11.94 -23.82 5.04
N LYS A 268 12.87 -24.65 4.62
CA LYS A 268 13.91 -25.18 5.51
C LYS A 268 14.90 -24.11 5.92
N GLU A 269 15.65 -24.39 6.98
CA GLU A 269 16.75 -23.55 7.42
C GLU A 269 17.80 -23.33 6.30
N SER A 270 18.38 -22.13 6.27
CA SER A 270 19.47 -21.77 5.34
C SER A 270 19.11 -22.06 3.87
N TYR A 271 17.89 -21.68 3.47
CA TYR A 271 17.39 -21.92 2.12
C TYR A 271 17.65 -20.75 1.16
N PHE A 272 17.57 -19.53 1.65
CA PHE A 272 17.70 -18.32 0.84
C PHE A 272 19.09 -17.68 0.93
N ASP A 273 19.50 -17.05 -0.17
CA ASP A 273 20.73 -16.23 -0.24
C ASP A 273 20.46 -14.77 0.07
N SER A 274 19.23 -14.29 -0.25
CA SER A 274 18.77 -12.94 0.01
C SER A 274 17.29 -12.94 0.42
N ILE A 275 16.87 -11.95 1.21
CA ILE A 275 15.49 -11.67 1.54
C ILE A 275 15.20 -10.22 1.20
N ASN A 276 14.10 -9.99 0.46
CA ASN A 276 13.50 -8.69 0.21
C ASN A 276 12.26 -8.54 1.09
N CYS A 277 12.15 -7.43 1.83
CA CYS A 277 11.01 -7.14 2.71
C CYS A 277 10.81 -5.62 2.74
N LEU A 278 10.03 -5.12 1.81
CA LEU A 278 9.83 -3.69 1.60
C LEU A 278 8.44 -3.27 2.05
N ASP A 279 8.39 -2.35 3.03
CA ASP A 279 7.17 -1.80 3.63
C ASP A 279 6.18 -2.90 4.08
N VAL A 280 6.67 -3.78 4.94
CA VAL A 280 5.93 -4.94 5.46
C VAL A 280 5.94 -5.00 6.98
N LEU A 281 7.09 -4.75 7.62
CA LEU A 281 7.25 -4.96 9.05
C LEU A 281 6.32 -4.07 9.89
N GLU A 282 6.01 -2.88 9.42
CA GLU A 282 5.09 -1.93 10.05
C GLU A 282 3.65 -2.44 10.15
N HIS A 283 3.26 -3.35 9.25
CA HIS A 283 1.92 -3.94 9.22
C HIS A 283 1.79 -5.21 10.08
N THR A 284 2.83 -5.61 10.79
CA THR A 284 2.89 -6.88 11.51
C THR A 284 2.81 -6.70 13.01
N TYR A 285 2.23 -7.67 13.73
CA TYR A 285 2.13 -7.60 15.19
C TYR A 285 3.48 -7.82 15.89
N SER A 286 4.34 -8.64 15.32
CA SER A 286 5.59 -9.08 15.96
C SER A 286 6.76 -9.05 14.98
N PRO A 287 7.30 -7.88 14.64
CA PRO A 287 8.44 -7.75 13.73
C PRO A 287 9.65 -8.60 14.17
N GLU A 288 9.87 -8.75 15.47
CA GLU A 288 11.00 -9.52 15.99
C GLU A 288 10.88 -11.03 15.72
N GLU A 289 9.66 -11.60 15.76
CA GLU A 289 9.45 -13.01 15.40
C GLU A 289 9.69 -13.23 13.91
N ILE A 290 9.32 -12.28 13.07
CA ILE A 290 9.61 -12.31 11.63
C ILE A 290 11.12 -12.28 11.39
N ILE A 291 11.85 -11.41 12.09
CA ILE A 291 13.31 -11.33 11.98
C ILE A 291 13.99 -12.64 12.42
N LYS A 292 13.45 -13.33 13.44
CA LYS A 292 13.91 -14.68 13.84
C LYS A 292 13.68 -15.70 12.71
N GLU A 293 12.52 -15.63 12.08
CA GLU A 293 12.19 -16.50 10.97
C GLU A 293 13.08 -16.23 9.76
N PHE A 294 13.39 -14.96 9.47
CA PHE A 294 14.38 -14.58 8.47
C PHE A 294 15.76 -15.15 8.81
N ALA A 295 16.17 -15.07 10.08
CA ALA A 295 17.41 -15.67 10.53
C ALA A 295 17.44 -17.20 10.32
N ARG A 296 16.30 -17.88 10.50
CA ARG A 296 16.21 -19.32 10.27
C ARG A 296 16.37 -19.69 8.80
N VAL A 297 15.63 -19.03 7.92
CA VAL A 297 15.57 -19.43 6.49
C VAL A 297 16.73 -18.88 5.66
N LEU A 298 17.42 -17.85 6.12
CA LEU A 298 18.55 -17.23 5.40
C LEU A 298 19.84 -18.03 5.67
N LYS A 299 20.67 -18.19 4.66
CA LYS A 299 22.01 -18.78 4.79
C LYS A 299 22.94 -17.88 5.61
N PRO A 300 23.95 -18.42 6.29
CA PRO A 300 25.03 -17.63 6.84
C PRO A 300 25.69 -16.76 5.75
N GLY A 301 25.91 -15.47 6.04
CA GLY A 301 26.39 -14.49 5.06
C GLY A 301 25.33 -13.98 4.09
N GLY A 302 24.10 -14.52 4.11
CA GLY A 302 22.99 -14.00 3.33
C GLY A 302 22.49 -12.65 3.86
N ARG A 303 21.78 -11.89 3.03
CA ARG A 303 21.37 -10.51 3.35
C ARG A 303 19.87 -10.33 3.32
N VAL A 304 19.39 -9.47 4.24
CA VAL A 304 18.02 -8.96 4.26
C VAL A 304 18.03 -7.51 3.84
N PHE A 305 17.14 -7.15 2.94
CA PHE A 305 16.91 -5.81 2.43
C PHE A 305 15.53 -5.35 2.94
N ILE A 306 15.50 -4.23 3.65
CA ILE A 306 14.31 -3.72 4.34
C ILE A 306 14.07 -2.27 3.91
N THR A 307 12.81 -1.91 3.66
CA THR A 307 12.31 -0.55 3.81
C THR A 307 11.24 -0.53 4.89
N ALA A 308 11.13 0.57 5.58
CA ALA A 308 10.10 0.79 6.58
C ALA A 308 9.91 2.28 6.87
N PRO A 309 8.69 2.74 7.19
CA PRO A 309 8.44 4.13 7.53
C PRO A 309 9.12 4.52 8.84
N THR A 310 9.60 5.76 8.86
CA THR A 310 10.06 6.40 10.10
C THR A 310 8.88 6.97 10.87
N ARG A 311 9.15 7.46 12.08
CA ARG A 311 8.19 8.27 12.81
C ARG A 311 7.74 9.50 12.01
N TYR A 312 8.65 10.14 11.27
CA TYR A 312 8.33 11.33 10.49
C TYR A 312 7.46 11.00 9.27
N GLY A 313 7.72 9.85 8.61
CA GLY A 313 6.85 9.34 7.56
C GLY A 313 5.43 9.07 8.06
N GLU A 314 5.30 8.51 9.26
CA GLU A 314 4.00 8.30 9.90
C GLU A 314 3.28 9.63 10.21
N VAL A 315 4.01 10.64 10.71
CA VAL A 315 3.44 11.98 10.97
C VAL A 315 3.03 12.66 9.67
N GLU A 316 3.87 12.61 8.66
CA GLU A 316 3.58 13.17 7.31
C GLU A 316 2.34 12.52 6.71
N GLN A 317 2.25 11.21 6.73
CA GLN A 317 1.09 10.46 6.25
C GLN A 317 -0.19 10.87 6.97
N ARG A 318 -0.17 11.03 8.28
CA ARG A 318 -1.32 11.50 9.07
C ARG A 318 -1.71 12.94 8.73
N ILE A 319 -0.76 13.78 8.35
CA ILE A 319 -1.05 15.14 7.85
C ILE A 319 -1.79 15.04 6.52
N TRP A 320 -1.32 14.24 5.58
CA TRP A 320 -2.02 14.00 4.31
C TRP A 320 -3.41 13.42 4.51
N GLU A 321 -3.57 12.43 5.37
CA GLU A 321 -4.87 11.88 5.73
C GLU A 321 -5.81 12.95 6.31
N SER A 322 -5.28 13.92 7.06
CA SER A 322 -6.08 15.02 7.59
C SER A 322 -6.58 15.96 6.50
N ILE A 323 -5.78 16.18 5.45
CA ILE A 323 -6.14 16.99 4.29
C ILE A 323 -7.18 16.24 3.44
N GLU A 324 -6.94 14.98 3.18
CA GLU A 324 -7.78 14.16 2.32
C GLU A 324 -9.08 13.66 2.97
N GLY A 325 -9.20 13.76 4.28
CA GLY A 325 -10.36 13.26 5.01
C GLY A 325 -10.38 11.72 5.19
N THR A 326 -9.23 11.07 5.22
CA THR A 326 -9.10 9.61 5.30
C THR A 326 -8.40 9.16 6.58
N ILE A 327 -8.50 7.87 6.92
CA ILE A 327 -7.89 7.26 8.12
C ILE A 327 -7.06 6.01 7.79
N PHE A 328 -6.95 5.68 6.52
CA PHE A 328 -6.54 4.36 6.09
C PHE A 328 -5.15 3.89 6.49
N PRO A 329 -4.07 4.48 5.99
CA PRO A 329 -2.77 3.86 6.18
C PRO A 329 -2.33 3.85 7.64
N ALA A 330 -2.59 4.95 8.36
CA ALA A 330 -2.23 5.03 9.77
C ALA A 330 -2.98 4.03 10.68
N MET A 331 -4.13 3.49 10.27
CA MET A 331 -4.76 2.37 10.98
C MET A 331 -4.03 1.06 10.79
N LEU A 332 -3.31 0.89 9.68
CA LEU A 332 -2.65 -0.34 9.31
C LEU A 332 -1.19 -0.39 9.73
N HIS A 333 -0.58 0.76 10.03
CA HIS A 333 0.77 0.81 10.55
C HIS A 333 0.74 0.61 12.08
N MET A 334 1.21 -0.55 12.52
CA MET A 334 1.33 -0.88 13.95
C MET A 334 2.66 -0.42 14.52
N HIS A 335 3.65 -0.24 13.66
CA HIS A 335 5.00 0.15 14.04
C HIS A 335 5.54 1.23 13.11
N HIS A 336 6.39 2.06 13.65
CA HIS A 336 7.33 2.89 12.92
C HIS A 336 8.73 2.65 13.49
N PHE A 337 9.73 2.81 12.68
CA PHE A 337 11.07 2.42 13.06
C PHE A 337 12.02 3.62 13.05
N ASP A 338 12.91 3.62 14.01
CA ASP A 338 14.13 4.41 13.96
C ASP A 338 15.34 3.50 13.69
N PRO A 339 16.48 4.04 13.21
CA PRO A 339 17.66 3.25 12.90
C PRO A 339 18.16 2.37 14.05
N GLN A 340 18.04 2.86 15.28
CA GLN A 340 18.54 2.14 16.47
C GLN A 340 17.63 0.98 16.85
N SER A 341 16.32 1.21 16.88
CA SER A 341 15.32 0.18 17.22
C SER A 341 15.34 -0.95 16.22
N LEU A 342 15.32 -0.63 14.92
CA LEU A 342 15.39 -1.62 13.86
C LEU A 342 16.68 -2.44 13.92
N THR A 343 17.84 -1.76 14.00
CA THR A 343 19.14 -2.42 14.13
C THR A 343 19.24 -3.27 15.40
N GLY A 344 18.66 -2.79 16.49
CA GLY A 344 18.62 -3.54 17.74
C GLY A 344 17.91 -4.88 17.61
N MET A 345 16.75 -4.92 16.93
CA MET A 345 16.00 -6.16 16.66
C MET A 345 16.83 -7.13 15.81
N PHE A 346 17.45 -6.66 14.73
CA PHE A 346 18.28 -7.50 13.88
C PHE A 346 19.52 -8.04 14.62
N LYS A 347 20.21 -7.21 15.40
CA LYS A 347 21.39 -7.64 16.16
C LYS A 347 21.07 -8.71 17.21
N ARG A 348 19.93 -8.60 17.91
CA ARG A 348 19.48 -9.64 18.87
C ARG A 348 19.19 -10.99 18.18
N ASN A 349 18.86 -10.96 16.91
CA ASN A 349 18.51 -12.15 16.13
C ASN A 349 19.65 -12.64 15.21
N GLY A 350 20.90 -12.29 15.53
CA GLY A 350 22.09 -12.87 14.88
C GLY A 350 22.53 -12.20 13.60
N PHE A 351 22.04 -11.01 13.31
CA PHE A 351 22.49 -10.23 12.16
C PHE A 351 23.56 -9.21 12.54
N LYS A 352 24.33 -8.80 11.57
CA LYS A 352 25.16 -7.60 11.61
C LYS A 352 24.60 -6.55 10.66
N GLU A 353 24.68 -5.32 11.05
CA GLU A 353 24.38 -4.18 10.21
C GLU A 353 25.40 -4.06 9.07
N VAL A 354 24.91 -3.91 7.86
CA VAL A 354 25.73 -3.58 6.68
C VAL A 354 25.51 -2.12 6.32
N GLU A 355 24.27 -1.69 6.32
CA GLU A 355 23.86 -0.34 5.95
C GLU A 355 22.51 -0.01 6.59
N VAL A 356 22.37 1.18 7.13
CA VAL A 356 21.08 1.75 7.54
C VAL A 356 21.09 3.22 7.14
N VAL A 357 20.25 3.57 6.19
CA VAL A 357 20.21 4.90 5.58
C VAL A 357 18.79 5.44 5.65
N PRO A 358 18.60 6.59 6.32
CA PRO A 358 17.39 7.38 6.14
C PRO A 358 17.32 7.86 4.68
N PHE A 359 16.14 7.79 4.08
CA PHE A 359 15.91 8.28 2.72
C PHE A 359 14.50 8.84 2.58
N ASP A 360 14.16 9.34 1.38
CA ASP A 360 12.90 10.01 1.12
C ASP A 360 12.70 11.20 2.07
N PHE A 361 13.56 12.20 1.89
CA PHE A 361 13.52 13.40 2.71
C PHE A 361 12.45 14.36 2.19
N MET A 362 11.64 14.88 3.11
CA MET A 362 10.67 15.91 2.78
C MET A 362 11.38 17.19 2.33
N SER A 363 10.96 17.76 1.21
CA SER A 363 11.42 19.06 0.78
C SER A 363 10.71 20.20 1.56
N TRP A 364 11.30 21.40 1.55
CA TRP A 364 10.67 22.57 2.17
C TRP A 364 9.39 22.98 1.45
N GLU A 365 9.36 22.84 0.14
CA GLU A 365 8.19 23.11 -0.68
C GLU A 365 7.03 22.18 -0.34
N GLU A 366 7.28 20.87 -0.26
CA GLU A 366 6.28 19.86 0.14
C GLU A 366 5.75 20.16 1.54
N PHE A 367 6.65 20.46 2.48
CA PHE A 367 6.21 20.83 3.83
C PHE A 367 5.30 22.05 3.84
N LEU A 368 5.65 23.13 3.12
CA LEU A 368 4.82 24.32 3.07
C LEU A 368 3.44 24.03 2.46
N GLU A 369 3.39 23.19 1.42
CA GLU A 369 2.15 22.80 0.80
C GLU A 369 1.22 22.07 1.78
N ILE A 370 1.73 21.06 2.49
CA ILE A 370 0.93 20.32 3.47
C ILE A 370 0.59 21.16 4.70
N ALA A 371 1.51 22.00 5.15
CA ALA A 371 1.31 22.87 6.31
C ALA A 371 0.21 23.90 6.08
N GLU A 372 0.08 24.45 4.87
CA GLU A 372 -0.97 25.38 4.53
C GLU A 372 -2.35 24.72 4.48
N LYS A 373 -2.43 23.53 3.89
CA LYS A 373 -3.68 22.80 3.65
C LYS A 373 -4.18 22.04 4.89
N SER A 374 -3.28 21.61 5.77
CA SER A 374 -3.61 20.69 6.86
C SER A 374 -4.42 21.33 7.99
N PRO A 375 -5.54 20.72 8.41
CA PRO A 375 -6.19 21.06 9.66
C PRO A 375 -5.45 20.52 10.90
N ALA A 376 -4.51 19.59 10.73
CA ALA A 376 -3.77 18.91 11.80
C ALA A 376 -2.57 19.73 12.31
N ARG A 377 -2.83 20.92 12.86
CA ARG A 377 -1.79 21.89 13.27
C ARG A 377 -0.74 21.31 14.20
N GLU A 378 -1.11 20.46 15.15
CA GLU A 378 -0.18 19.83 16.08
C GLU A 378 0.85 18.95 15.35
N LEU A 379 0.42 18.16 14.36
CA LEU A 379 1.29 17.33 13.55
C LEU A 379 2.24 18.16 12.67
N VAL A 380 1.71 19.26 12.12
CA VAL A 380 2.53 20.21 11.34
C VAL A 380 3.62 20.83 12.22
N GLU A 381 3.31 21.25 13.45
CA GLU A 381 4.30 21.80 14.37
C GLU A 381 5.30 20.73 14.85
N GLU A 382 4.87 19.48 14.96
CA GLU A 382 5.80 18.37 15.26
C GLU A 382 6.88 18.23 14.18
N LEU A 383 6.51 18.23 12.90
CA LEU A 383 7.49 18.21 11.81
C LEU A 383 8.35 19.48 11.78
N ARG A 384 7.75 20.64 11.99
CA ARG A 384 8.45 21.93 11.99
C ARG A 384 9.53 22.03 13.08
N ALA A 385 9.40 21.29 14.15
CA ALA A 385 10.37 21.27 15.25
C ALA A 385 11.72 20.65 14.87
N HIS A 386 11.81 19.99 13.71
CA HIS A 386 13.02 19.31 13.24
C HIS A 386 13.62 20.01 12.02
N PRO A 387 14.95 20.02 11.86
CA PRO A 387 15.59 20.43 10.63
C PRO A 387 15.14 19.54 9.46
N PHE A 388 14.72 20.13 8.34
CA PHE A 388 14.18 19.36 7.20
C PHE A 388 15.17 18.35 6.63
N GLU A 389 16.47 18.66 6.68
CA GLU A 389 17.53 17.75 6.23
C GLU A 389 17.62 16.48 7.10
N GLN A 390 16.90 16.44 8.23
CA GLN A 390 16.85 15.29 9.13
C GLN A 390 15.47 14.59 9.10
N VAL A 391 14.48 15.16 8.43
CA VAL A 391 13.14 14.58 8.31
C VAL A 391 13.12 13.58 7.16
N ALA A 392 13.66 12.39 7.40
CA ALA A 392 13.54 11.28 6.48
C ALA A 392 12.22 10.55 6.72
N LEU A 393 11.45 10.32 5.67
CA LEU A 393 10.15 9.65 5.76
C LEU A 393 10.29 8.13 5.81
N GLN A 394 11.37 7.60 5.27
CA GLN A 394 11.65 6.17 5.15
C GLN A 394 13.05 5.80 5.66
N LEU A 395 13.18 4.55 6.07
CA LEU A 395 14.46 3.88 6.32
C LEU A 395 14.70 2.80 5.26
N PHE A 396 15.92 2.79 4.74
CA PHE A 396 16.45 1.66 4.03
C PHE A 396 17.53 0.97 4.88
N ALA A 397 17.47 -0.34 4.98
CA ALA A 397 18.43 -1.10 5.77
C ALA A 397 18.84 -2.40 5.09
N VAL A 398 20.13 -2.76 5.26
CA VAL A 398 20.68 -4.05 4.86
C VAL A 398 21.35 -4.69 6.07
N TYR A 399 20.92 -5.91 6.36
CA TYR A 399 21.50 -6.72 7.43
C TYR A 399 22.04 -8.04 6.85
N GLU A 400 23.18 -8.51 7.36
CA GLU A 400 23.80 -9.77 6.96
C GLU A 400 23.77 -10.76 8.13
N LYS A 401 23.29 -11.97 7.87
CA LYS A 401 23.29 -13.05 8.87
C LYS A 401 24.72 -13.48 9.19
N ARG A 402 25.04 -13.54 10.48
CA ARG A 402 26.34 -14.01 11.00
C ARG A 402 26.56 -15.48 10.79
#